data_ca133ec620d2098c9a5527b10dfa17cc
#
_entry.id   ca133ec620d2098c9a5527b10dfa17cc
#
_cell.length_a   1.000
_cell.length_b   1.000
_cell.length_c   1.000
_cell.angle_alpha   90.00
_cell.angle_beta   90.00
_cell.angle_gamma   90.00
#
_symmetry.space_group_name_H-M   'P 1'
#
loop_
_entity.id
_entity.type
_entity.pdbx_description
1 polymer ?
#
loop_
_entity_poly.entity_id
_entity_poly.type
_entity_poly.pdbx_seq_one_letter_code
_entity_poly.pdbx_strand_id
1 'polypeptide(L)'
;MHSGFGVYIHIPFCAKKCDYCAFATFTDRHQLTTDYLAALRTHIKRSVASAMPRATSVFIGGGTPTLVPAAELMSVLAEIPLAEGCEVTVECNPDDITLEMMQTYRAGGVNRISIGVQSTVDHVLKSLGRTHNPENVQRSVSCVREAGFETFNLDIIYGAAGETLDDWSRTLRDVVALDPPHV
;
A
#
# COMPACT_ATOMS: atom_id res chain seq x y z
N MET A 1 26.44 -15.03 4.55
CA MET A 1 25.28 -14.17 4.71
C MET A 1 24.82 -13.78 3.31
N HIS A 2 23.68 -14.28 2.84
CA HIS A 2 23.13 -13.79 1.59
C HIS A 2 22.59 -12.38 1.86
N SER A 3 23.20 -11.36 1.25
CA SER A 3 22.64 -10.01 1.27
C SER A 3 21.34 -10.03 0.45
N GLY A 4 20.18 -9.77 1.09
CA GLY A 4 18.92 -9.63 0.39
C GLY A 4 19.00 -8.46 -0.61
N PHE A 5 18.29 -8.58 -1.73
CA PHE A 5 18.11 -7.50 -2.70
C PHE A 5 16.64 -7.06 -2.69
N GLY A 6 16.39 -5.82 -2.24
CA GLY A 6 15.07 -5.24 -2.20
C GLY A 6 14.81 -4.34 -3.41
N VAL A 7 13.57 -4.35 -3.89
CA VAL A 7 13.08 -3.43 -4.93
C VAL A 7 11.99 -2.54 -4.33
N TYR A 8 12.13 -1.24 -4.46
CA TYR A 8 11.08 -0.27 -4.15
C TYR A 8 10.51 0.32 -5.44
N ILE A 9 9.18 0.21 -5.60
CA ILE A 9 8.44 0.86 -6.68
C ILE A 9 7.68 2.03 -6.09
N HIS A 10 8.02 3.24 -6.53
CA HIS A 10 7.33 4.45 -6.14
C HIS A 10 6.16 4.73 -7.06
N ILE A 11 4.94 4.85 -6.51
CA ILE A 11 3.75 5.31 -7.24
C ILE A 11 3.43 6.72 -6.76
N PRO A 12 3.67 7.78 -7.56
CA PRO A 12 3.63 9.15 -7.08
C PRO A 12 2.23 9.78 -7.08
N PHE A 13 1.18 9.03 -7.36
CA PHE A 13 -0.18 9.57 -7.52
C PHE A 13 -0.96 9.49 -6.22
N CYS A 14 -1.66 10.60 -5.87
CA CYS A 14 -2.58 10.67 -4.73
C CYS A 14 -3.86 11.42 -5.16
N ALA A 15 -5.02 11.01 -4.65
CA ALA A 15 -6.26 11.76 -4.82
C ALA A 15 -6.20 13.11 -4.08
N LYS A 16 -5.57 13.09 -2.88
CA LYS A 16 -5.36 14.26 -2.02
C LYS A 16 -4.03 14.09 -1.28
N LYS A 17 -3.33 15.20 -1.02
CA LYS A 17 -2.14 15.19 -0.16
C LYS A 17 -2.57 15.25 1.30
N CYS A 18 -2.14 14.27 2.08
CA CYS A 18 -2.38 14.24 3.53
C CYS A 18 -1.50 15.26 4.24
N ASP A 19 -1.98 15.86 5.34
CA ASP A 19 -1.32 16.98 6.01
C ASP A 19 0.02 16.60 6.68
N TYR A 20 0.22 15.33 6.97
CA TYR A 20 1.47 14.78 7.54
C TYR A 20 2.47 14.28 6.50
N CYS A 21 2.06 14.18 5.21
CA CYS A 21 2.84 13.45 4.23
C CYS A 21 3.97 14.28 3.61
N ALA A 22 5.21 13.76 3.72
CA ALA A 22 6.40 14.34 3.11
C ALA A 22 6.87 13.62 1.83
N PHE A 23 6.12 12.62 1.35
CA PHE A 23 6.50 11.90 0.13
C PHE A 23 6.38 12.75 -1.13
N ALA A 24 7.18 12.40 -2.14
CA ALA A 24 7.12 12.99 -3.47
C ALA A 24 5.87 12.51 -4.20
N THR A 25 4.74 13.22 -4.03
CA THR A 25 3.44 12.85 -4.58
C THR A 25 2.78 14.00 -5.34
N PHE A 26 1.93 13.66 -6.30
CA PHE A 26 1.21 14.59 -7.16
C PHE A 26 -0.28 14.27 -7.15
N THR A 27 -1.10 15.30 -7.01
CA THR A 27 -2.58 15.19 -7.02
C THR A 27 -3.19 15.65 -8.35
N ASP A 28 -2.36 16.15 -9.26
CA ASP A 28 -2.76 16.78 -10.54
C ASP A 28 -2.10 16.11 -11.76
N ARG A 29 -1.53 14.91 -11.62
CA ARG A 29 -0.77 14.22 -12.67
C ARG A 29 -1.35 12.86 -13.05
N HIS A 30 -2.60 12.56 -12.72
CA HIS A 30 -3.24 11.27 -12.99
C HIS A 30 -3.28 10.89 -14.48
N GLN A 31 -3.33 11.88 -15.37
CA GLN A 31 -3.28 11.69 -16.82
C GLN A 31 -1.96 11.05 -17.30
N LEU A 32 -0.90 11.08 -16.46
CA LEU A 32 0.40 10.47 -16.78
C LEU A 32 0.53 9.02 -16.30
N THR A 33 -0.50 8.44 -15.69
CA THR A 33 -0.42 7.11 -15.05
C THR A 33 0.06 6.03 -16.04
N THR A 34 -0.55 5.93 -17.21
CA THR A 34 -0.17 4.93 -18.22
C THR A 34 1.26 5.10 -18.70
N ASP A 35 1.66 6.33 -19.02
CA ASP A 35 3.02 6.63 -19.48
C ASP A 35 4.05 6.34 -18.37
N TYR A 36 3.70 6.65 -17.12
CA TYR A 36 4.55 6.38 -15.96
C TYR A 36 4.77 4.87 -15.77
N LEU A 37 3.70 4.06 -15.82
CA LEU A 37 3.81 2.60 -15.69
C LEU A 37 4.59 1.99 -16.87
N ALA A 38 4.43 2.51 -18.08
CA ALA A 38 5.23 2.09 -19.24
C ALA A 38 6.73 2.44 -19.07
N ALA A 39 7.02 3.62 -18.52
CA ALA A 39 8.39 4.02 -18.19
C ALA A 39 9.01 3.14 -17.10
N LEU A 40 8.26 2.80 -16.05
CA LEU A 40 8.68 1.85 -14.99
C LEU A 40 9.04 0.49 -15.59
N ARG A 41 8.16 -0.09 -16.42
CA ARG A 41 8.45 -1.36 -17.10
C ARG A 41 9.74 -1.29 -17.92
N THR A 42 9.92 -0.20 -18.65
CA THR A 42 11.15 0.02 -19.44
C THR A 42 12.39 0.11 -18.56
N HIS A 43 12.29 0.80 -17.42
CA HIS A 43 13.38 0.92 -16.45
C HIS A 43 13.73 -0.46 -15.86
N ILE A 44 12.74 -1.22 -15.42
CA ILE A 44 12.94 -2.56 -14.87
C ILE A 44 13.60 -3.48 -15.90
N LYS A 45 13.11 -3.53 -17.13
CA LYS A 45 13.72 -4.33 -18.22
C LYS A 45 15.17 -3.98 -18.46
N ARG A 46 15.53 -2.70 -18.43
CA ARG A 46 16.94 -2.28 -18.55
C ARG A 46 17.78 -2.74 -17.37
N SER A 47 17.25 -2.63 -16.15
CA SER A 47 17.93 -3.09 -14.94
C SER A 47 18.15 -4.61 -14.96
N VAL A 48 17.14 -5.37 -15.39
CA VAL A 48 17.26 -6.84 -15.55
C VAL A 48 18.31 -7.20 -16.61
N ALA A 49 18.32 -6.51 -17.76
CA ALA A 49 19.33 -6.70 -18.79
C ALA A 49 20.76 -6.33 -18.31
N SER A 50 20.85 -5.47 -17.28
CA SER A 50 22.13 -5.11 -16.63
C SER A 50 22.44 -5.99 -15.40
N ALA A 51 21.93 -7.23 -15.39
CA ALA A 51 22.16 -8.24 -14.35
C ALA A 51 21.62 -7.87 -12.94
N MET A 52 20.42 -7.25 -12.88
CA MET A 52 19.71 -7.03 -11.61
C MET A 52 19.53 -8.38 -10.88
N PRO A 53 19.89 -8.49 -9.60
CA PRO A 53 19.68 -9.71 -8.82
C PRO A 53 18.19 -10.04 -8.67
N ARG A 54 17.88 -11.31 -8.37
CA ARG A 54 16.50 -11.67 -7.99
C ARG A 54 16.11 -10.98 -6.68
N ALA A 55 14.96 -10.33 -6.69
CA ALA A 55 14.46 -9.60 -5.51
C ALA A 55 14.02 -10.58 -4.41
N THR A 56 14.49 -10.36 -3.19
CA THR A 56 14.04 -11.06 -1.97
C THR A 56 12.88 -10.33 -1.30
N SER A 57 12.68 -9.06 -1.63
CA SER A 57 11.51 -8.28 -1.26
C SER A 57 11.19 -7.24 -2.33
N VAL A 58 9.89 -6.98 -2.53
CA VAL A 58 9.39 -5.87 -3.36
C VAL A 58 8.40 -5.06 -2.52
N PHE A 59 8.57 -3.76 -2.50
CA PHE A 59 7.66 -2.85 -1.82
C PHE A 59 7.12 -1.84 -2.83
N ILE A 60 5.80 -1.79 -2.99
CA ILE A 60 5.10 -0.87 -3.89
C ILE A 60 4.37 0.15 -3.02
N GLY A 61 4.83 1.39 -3.04
CA GLY A 61 4.32 2.42 -2.15
C GLY A 61 4.55 3.83 -2.66
N GLY A 62 4.50 4.80 -1.74
CA GLY A 62 4.80 6.20 -1.99
C GLY A 62 3.60 7.12 -1.91
N GLY A 63 2.86 7.31 -2.99
CA GLY A 63 1.57 8.00 -2.99
C GLY A 63 0.44 7.05 -2.62
N THR A 64 -0.33 6.63 -3.62
CA THR A 64 -1.45 5.71 -3.42
C THR A 64 -1.46 4.68 -4.56
N PRO A 65 -0.79 3.52 -4.38
CA PRO A 65 -0.74 2.49 -5.42
C PRO A 65 -2.12 2.01 -5.88
N THR A 66 -3.13 2.05 -5.01
CA THR A 66 -4.51 1.66 -5.31
C THR A 66 -5.24 2.60 -6.30
N LEU A 67 -4.68 3.76 -6.61
CA LEU A 67 -5.22 4.67 -7.62
C LEU A 67 -4.84 4.30 -9.06
N VAL A 68 -3.86 3.41 -9.24
CA VAL A 68 -3.51 2.94 -10.59
C VAL A 68 -4.25 1.63 -10.89
N PRO A 69 -4.57 1.34 -12.18
CA PRO A 69 -5.24 0.09 -12.53
C PRO A 69 -4.46 -1.13 -12.04
N ALA A 70 -5.11 -2.00 -11.27
CA ALA A 70 -4.45 -3.13 -10.63
C ALA A 70 -3.74 -4.06 -11.63
N ALA A 71 -4.38 -4.36 -12.76
CA ALA A 71 -3.80 -5.19 -13.81
C ALA A 71 -2.53 -4.57 -14.43
N GLU A 72 -2.51 -3.25 -14.63
CA GLU A 72 -1.33 -2.55 -15.14
C GLU A 72 -0.18 -2.57 -14.11
N LEU A 73 -0.49 -2.36 -12.83
CA LEU A 73 0.51 -2.45 -11.76
C LEU A 73 1.08 -3.87 -11.66
N MET A 74 0.24 -4.90 -11.78
CA MET A 74 0.72 -6.30 -11.81
C MET A 74 1.58 -6.59 -13.04
N SER A 75 1.32 -5.95 -14.18
CA SER A 75 2.18 -6.07 -15.36
C SER A 75 3.56 -5.45 -15.15
N VAL A 76 3.68 -4.43 -14.31
CA VAL A 76 4.98 -3.86 -13.88
C VAL A 76 5.71 -4.85 -12.96
N LEU A 77 5.02 -5.40 -11.97
CA LEU A 77 5.59 -6.38 -11.03
C LEU A 77 6.13 -7.62 -11.75
N ALA A 78 5.41 -8.10 -12.78
CA ALA A 78 5.80 -9.27 -13.57
C ALA A 78 7.15 -9.14 -14.30
N GLU A 79 7.67 -7.92 -14.49
CA GLU A 79 8.99 -7.69 -15.09
C GLU A 79 10.15 -7.88 -14.10
N ILE A 80 9.87 -8.00 -12.79
CA ILE A 80 10.88 -8.13 -11.74
C ILE A 80 11.20 -9.60 -11.51
N PRO A 81 12.46 -10.04 -11.62
CA PRO A 81 12.85 -11.40 -11.26
C PRO A 81 12.78 -11.58 -9.73
N LEU A 82 11.79 -12.35 -9.28
CA LEU A 82 11.60 -12.65 -7.86
C LEU A 82 12.39 -13.89 -7.44
N ALA A 83 13.00 -13.84 -6.24
CA ALA A 83 13.55 -15.02 -5.57
C ALA A 83 12.42 -15.89 -5.02
N GLU A 84 12.70 -17.14 -4.72
CA GLU A 84 11.77 -18.01 -3.99
C GLU A 84 11.48 -17.41 -2.60
N GLY A 85 10.20 -17.39 -2.20
CA GLY A 85 9.78 -16.79 -0.93
C GLY A 85 9.88 -15.26 -0.87
N CYS A 86 10.01 -14.56 -2.01
CA CYS A 86 10.04 -13.10 -2.05
C CYS A 86 8.78 -12.50 -1.40
N GLU A 87 8.97 -11.59 -0.45
CA GLU A 87 7.85 -10.78 0.06
C GLU A 87 7.52 -9.68 -0.95
N VAL A 88 6.26 -9.59 -1.35
CA VAL A 88 5.75 -8.54 -2.24
C VAL A 88 4.64 -7.80 -1.52
N THR A 89 4.93 -6.56 -1.10
CA THR A 89 4.01 -5.69 -0.35
C THR A 89 3.47 -4.58 -1.25
N VAL A 90 2.17 -4.28 -1.10
CA VAL A 90 1.51 -3.10 -1.69
C VAL A 90 0.87 -2.27 -0.60
N GLU A 91 1.18 -0.96 -0.56
CA GLU A 91 0.45 0.02 0.26
C GLU A 91 -0.92 0.30 -0.33
N CYS A 92 -1.94 0.31 0.51
CA CYS A 92 -3.32 0.48 0.12
C CYS A 92 -4.02 1.55 0.97
N ASN A 93 -4.83 2.39 0.31
CA ASN A 93 -5.73 3.28 1.01
C ASN A 93 -7.08 2.57 1.27
N PRO A 94 -7.64 2.59 2.51
CA PRO A 94 -8.90 1.93 2.84
C PRO A 94 -10.08 2.32 1.92
N ASP A 95 -10.11 3.57 1.42
CA ASP A 95 -11.20 4.03 0.54
C ASP A 95 -11.22 3.30 -0.81
N ASP A 96 -10.07 2.83 -1.30
CA ASP A 96 -9.91 2.30 -2.66
C ASP A 96 -10.00 0.77 -2.74
N ILE A 97 -9.86 0.08 -1.58
CA ILE A 97 -9.80 -1.39 -1.56
C ILE A 97 -11.14 -2.01 -1.97
N THR A 98 -11.08 -2.86 -2.99
CA THR A 98 -12.18 -3.73 -3.43
C THR A 98 -11.71 -5.18 -3.48
N LEU A 99 -12.65 -6.13 -3.38
CA LEU A 99 -12.33 -7.56 -3.50
C LEU A 99 -11.66 -7.89 -4.83
N GLU A 100 -12.17 -7.35 -5.94
CA GLU A 100 -11.62 -7.56 -7.28
C GLU A 100 -10.16 -7.08 -7.38
N MET A 101 -9.86 -5.89 -6.82
CA MET A 101 -8.49 -5.36 -6.76
C MET A 101 -7.58 -6.30 -5.98
N MET A 102 -8.00 -6.75 -4.80
CA MET A 102 -7.22 -7.66 -3.96
C MET A 102 -6.99 -9.00 -4.63
N GLN A 103 -7.99 -9.57 -5.29
CA GLN A 103 -7.85 -10.79 -6.08
C GLN A 103 -6.85 -10.61 -7.24
N THR A 104 -6.89 -9.46 -7.93
CA THR A 104 -5.94 -9.12 -8.99
C THR A 104 -4.51 -9.02 -8.45
N TYR A 105 -4.30 -8.37 -7.31
CA TYR A 105 -3.00 -8.29 -6.66
C TYR A 105 -2.49 -9.68 -6.25
N ARG A 106 -3.37 -10.49 -5.62
CA ARG A 106 -3.02 -11.85 -5.19
C ARG A 106 -2.61 -12.73 -6.37
N ALA A 107 -3.38 -12.70 -7.46
CA ALA A 107 -3.07 -13.42 -8.70
C ALA A 107 -1.76 -12.93 -9.36
N GLY A 108 -1.44 -11.64 -9.23
CA GLY A 108 -0.21 -11.02 -9.73
C GLY A 108 1.04 -11.29 -8.90
N GLY A 109 0.92 -12.01 -7.77
CA GLY A 109 2.07 -12.40 -6.93
C GLY A 109 2.29 -11.53 -5.69
N VAL A 110 1.40 -10.56 -5.41
CA VAL A 110 1.41 -9.85 -4.13
C VAL A 110 1.04 -10.83 -3.01
N ASN A 111 1.79 -10.83 -1.91
CA ASN A 111 1.55 -11.73 -0.78
C ASN A 111 1.44 -10.99 0.56
N ARG A 112 1.59 -9.67 0.58
CA ARG A 112 1.39 -8.82 1.76
C ARG A 112 0.70 -7.51 1.38
N ILE A 113 -0.25 -7.06 2.20
CA ILE A 113 -0.95 -5.76 2.04
C ILE A 113 -0.63 -4.88 3.24
N SER A 114 -0.33 -3.59 3.01
CA SER A 114 -0.21 -2.57 4.07
C SER A 114 -1.38 -1.59 3.93
N ILE A 115 -2.22 -1.49 4.95
CA ILE A 115 -3.42 -0.65 4.92
C ILE A 115 -3.20 0.58 5.79
N GLY A 116 -3.22 1.75 5.18
CA GLY A 116 -3.04 3.04 5.85
C GLY A 116 -4.28 3.46 6.65
N VAL A 117 -4.53 2.84 7.81
CA VAL A 117 -5.65 3.15 8.71
C VAL A 117 -5.44 4.50 9.42
N GLN A 118 -4.26 4.72 9.92
CA GLN A 118 -3.78 5.91 10.64
C GLN A 118 -4.48 6.14 11.99
N SER A 119 -5.82 6.17 12.04
CA SER A 119 -6.65 6.26 13.24
C SER A 119 -8.05 5.71 12.98
N THR A 120 -8.82 5.43 14.05
CA THR A 120 -10.26 5.10 13.97
C THR A 120 -11.14 6.22 14.55
N VAL A 121 -10.54 7.36 14.88
CA VAL A 121 -11.22 8.50 15.50
C VAL A 121 -11.36 9.63 14.49
N ASP A 122 -12.60 10.04 14.21
CA ASP A 122 -12.97 10.97 13.12
C ASP A 122 -12.19 12.30 13.15
N HIS A 123 -12.09 12.95 14.33
CA HIS A 123 -11.40 14.23 14.39
C HIS A 123 -9.88 14.08 14.20
N VAL A 124 -9.30 12.95 14.60
CA VAL A 124 -7.88 12.61 14.37
C VAL A 124 -7.66 12.36 12.89
N LEU A 125 -8.51 11.57 12.22
CA LEU A 125 -8.45 11.36 10.77
C LEU A 125 -8.54 12.70 10.00
N LYS A 126 -9.46 13.57 10.41
CA LYS A 126 -9.60 14.92 9.82
C LYS A 126 -8.33 15.75 10.00
N SER A 127 -7.70 15.72 11.19
CA SER A 127 -6.45 16.45 11.46
C SER A 127 -5.26 15.92 10.63
N LEU A 128 -5.31 14.65 10.22
CA LEU A 128 -4.34 14.02 9.33
C LEU A 128 -4.67 14.23 7.83
N GLY A 129 -5.80 14.90 7.50
CA GLY A 129 -6.26 15.09 6.13
C GLY A 129 -6.81 13.82 5.47
N ARG A 130 -7.22 12.81 6.26
CA ARG A 130 -7.79 11.53 5.77
C ARG A 130 -9.29 11.66 5.54
N THR A 131 -9.81 10.83 4.62
CA THR A 131 -11.22 10.84 4.17
C THR A 131 -11.99 9.59 4.58
N HIS A 132 -11.28 8.48 4.82
CA HIS A 132 -11.91 7.20 5.18
C HIS A 132 -12.48 7.23 6.62
N ASN A 133 -13.31 6.24 6.90
CA ASN A 133 -13.94 6.02 8.19
C ASN A 133 -13.69 4.59 8.69
N PRO A 134 -14.05 4.24 9.94
CA PRO A 134 -13.85 2.89 10.49
C PRO A 134 -14.55 1.78 9.69
N GLU A 135 -15.72 2.04 9.10
CA GLU A 135 -16.45 1.09 8.27
C GLU A 135 -15.67 0.73 6.99
N ASN A 136 -15.00 1.73 6.39
CA ASN A 136 -14.12 1.49 5.25
C ASN A 136 -12.95 0.58 5.62
N VAL A 137 -12.38 0.75 6.82
CA VAL A 137 -11.29 -0.11 7.32
C VAL A 137 -11.77 -1.55 7.51
N GLN A 138 -12.93 -1.77 8.15
CA GLN A 138 -13.52 -3.10 8.35
C GLN A 138 -13.78 -3.80 7.01
N ARG A 139 -14.39 -3.08 6.05
CA ARG A 139 -14.61 -3.59 4.69
C ARG A 139 -13.29 -3.96 4.01
N SER A 140 -12.27 -3.12 4.13
CA SER A 140 -10.95 -3.36 3.54
C SER A 140 -10.29 -4.62 4.08
N VAL A 141 -10.30 -4.82 5.40
CA VAL A 141 -9.79 -6.04 6.04
C VAL A 141 -10.56 -7.28 5.57
N SER A 142 -11.90 -7.17 5.44
CA SER A 142 -12.72 -8.26 4.92
C SER A 142 -12.34 -8.62 3.47
N CYS A 143 -12.18 -7.62 2.59
CA CYS A 143 -11.76 -7.84 1.20
C CYS A 143 -10.36 -8.50 1.12
N VAL A 144 -9.42 -8.06 1.95
CA VAL A 144 -8.05 -8.62 1.99
C VAL A 144 -8.10 -10.10 2.41
N ARG A 145 -8.85 -10.44 3.45
CA ARG A 145 -9.01 -11.84 3.90
C ARG A 145 -9.73 -12.71 2.87
N GLU A 146 -10.82 -12.21 2.29
CA GLU A 146 -11.60 -12.94 1.28
C GLU A 146 -10.78 -13.20 0.01
N ALA A 147 -9.87 -12.31 -0.36
CA ALA A 147 -8.91 -12.51 -1.45
C ALA A 147 -7.79 -13.51 -1.12
N GLY A 148 -7.73 -14.05 0.11
CA GLY A 148 -6.77 -15.07 0.53
C GLY A 148 -5.41 -14.52 0.96
N PHE A 149 -5.32 -13.27 1.43
CA PHE A 149 -4.11 -12.75 2.06
C PHE A 149 -4.04 -13.21 3.52
N GLU A 150 -3.01 -13.97 3.84
CA GLU A 150 -2.69 -14.39 5.22
C GLU A 150 -1.87 -13.34 5.96
N THR A 151 -1.13 -12.50 5.21
CA THR A 151 -0.25 -11.46 5.77
C THR A 151 -0.70 -10.08 5.32
N PHE A 152 -1.07 -9.25 6.27
CA PHE A 152 -1.35 -7.83 6.07
C PHE A 152 -1.03 -7.04 7.34
N ASN A 153 -0.86 -5.74 7.18
CA ASN A 153 -0.61 -4.84 8.30
C ASN A 153 -1.55 -3.64 8.28
N LEU A 154 -1.86 -3.14 9.46
CA LEU A 154 -2.62 -1.91 9.65
C LEU A 154 -1.69 -0.83 10.15
N ASP A 155 -1.39 0.18 9.31
CA ASP A 155 -0.56 1.31 9.69
C ASP A 155 -1.36 2.27 10.56
N ILE A 156 -0.82 2.69 11.71
CA ILE A 156 -1.44 3.67 12.61
C ILE A 156 -0.44 4.77 12.98
N ILE A 157 -0.95 5.98 13.19
CA ILE A 157 -0.16 7.16 13.56
C ILE A 157 -0.61 7.63 14.93
N TYR A 158 0.33 7.82 15.86
CA TYR A 158 0.10 8.43 17.15
C TYR A 158 0.67 9.85 17.21
N GLY A 159 0.12 10.68 18.10
CA GLY A 159 0.59 12.05 18.32
C GLY A 159 0.10 13.03 17.24
N ALA A 160 -1.03 12.73 16.60
CA ALA A 160 -1.66 13.64 15.66
C ALA A 160 -2.16 14.92 16.38
N ALA A 161 -2.31 16.02 15.62
CA ALA A 161 -2.80 17.27 16.18
C ALA A 161 -4.20 17.10 16.80
N GLY A 162 -4.32 17.43 18.10
CA GLY A 162 -5.56 17.31 18.85
C GLY A 162 -5.93 15.89 19.31
N GLU A 163 -5.06 14.90 19.07
CA GLU A 163 -5.26 13.54 19.57
C GLU A 163 -5.03 13.48 21.08
N THR A 164 -5.92 12.82 21.80
CA THR A 164 -5.82 12.53 23.22
C THR A 164 -5.36 11.09 23.47
N LEU A 165 -4.93 10.77 24.71
CA LEU A 165 -4.62 9.39 25.09
C LEU A 165 -5.82 8.45 24.99
N ASP A 166 -7.03 8.97 25.18
CA ASP A 166 -8.27 8.19 25.03
C ASP A 166 -8.53 7.87 23.56
N ASP A 167 -8.28 8.80 22.64
CA ASP A 167 -8.37 8.60 21.19
C ASP A 167 -7.37 7.54 20.72
N TRP A 168 -6.13 7.66 21.17
CA TRP A 168 -5.10 6.66 20.88
C TRP A 168 -5.47 5.27 21.41
N SER A 169 -5.92 5.23 22.68
CA SER A 169 -6.39 3.97 23.31
C SER A 169 -7.59 3.36 22.56
N ARG A 170 -8.49 4.21 22.02
CA ARG A 170 -9.59 3.76 21.17
C ARG A 170 -9.07 3.17 19.86
N THR A 171 -8.19 3.89 19.15
CA THR A 171 -7.58 3.42 17.90
C THR A 171 -6.92 2.05 18.09
N LEU A 172 -6.14 1.87 19.17
CA LEU A 172 -5.51 0.58 19.47
C LEU A 172 -6.54 -0.54 19.69
N ARG A 173 -7.59 -0.30 20.47
CA ARG A 173 -8.65 -1.32 20.71
C ARG A 173 -9.35 -1.71 19.41
N ASP A 174 -9.71 -0.72 18.60
CA ASP A 174 -10.44 -0.94 17.35
C ASP A 174 -9.59 -1.72 16.34
N VAL A 175 -8.29 -1.38 16.23
CA VAL A 175 -7.35 -2.06 15.33
C VAL A 175 -7.07 -3.49 15.79
N VAL A 176 -6.85 -3.72 17.10
CA VAL A 176 -6.64 -5.06 17.65
C VAL A 176 -7.88 -5.94 17.48
N ALA A 177 -9.08 -5.36 17.60
CA ALA A 177 -10.34 -6.09 17.38
C ALA A 177 -10.52 -6.59 15.94
N LEU A 178 -9.79 -6.02 14.97
CA LEU A 178 -9.74 -6.51 13.59
C LEU A 178 -8.80 -7.72 13.43
N ASP A 179 -8.11 -8.13 14.49
CA ASP A 179 -7.20 -9.28 14.51
C ASP A 179 -6.19 -9.29 13.33
N PRO A 180 -5.44 -8.20 13.09
CA PRO A 180 -4.45 -8.18 12.01
C PRO A 180 -3.22 -9.01 12.41
N PRO A 181 -2.55 -9.67 11.44
CA PRO A 181 -1.27 -10.36 11.70
C PRO A 181 -0.16 -9.41 12.15
N HIS A 182 -0.27 -8.11 11.80
CA HIS A 182 0.75 -7.10 12.05
C HIS A 182 0.13 -5.69 12.18
N VAL A 183 0.71 -4.85 13.06
CA VAL A 183 0.38 -3.42 13.24
C VAL A 183 1.66 -2.61 13.22
#